data_a7b4a8721265c13027bb1c2746405945
#
_entry.id   a7b4a8721265c13027bb1c2746405945
#
_cell.length_a   1.000
_cell.length_b   1.000
_cell.length_c   1.000
_cell.angle_alpha   90.00
_cell.angle_beta   90.00
_cell.angle_gamma   90.00
#
_symmetry.space_group_name_H-M   'P 1'
#
loop_
_entity.id
_entity.type
_entity.pdbx_description
1 polymer ?
#
loop_
_entity_poly.entity_id
_entity_poly.type
_entity_poly.pdbx_seq_one_letter_code
_entity_poly.pdbx_strand_id
1 'polypeptide(L)'
;TDEERAIAEETAAIAGDVDKVSAPRPIPVAISARHIHLTQPTVDKLFGVGHQLTPRSELSQPGQFSCHETVTLVGPKRRIEGVRVLGPLRRADQVEISRTDEFFLGLDAPVRDSGDTVGTPGITLEGPAGSVSIPEGVICARRHIHMHPTDAEAYGVADGDVVEVAIDSAGRDLVFGDVLIRVSEKFSLEMHVDTDEANAAELSPGAEGMLATTGGSARLVRKSILPPPHARRG
;
A
#
# COMPACT_ATOMS: atom_id res chain seq x y z
N THR A 1 -8.39 -30.44 49.17
CA THR A 1 -8.67 -29.53 50.31
C THR A 1 -9.36 -28.28 49.76
N ASP A 2 -10.06 -27.52 50.59
CA ASP A 2 -10.77 -26.31 50.15
C ASP A 2 -9.83 -25.26 49.50
N GLU A 3 -8.59 -25.26 49.91
CA GLU A 3 -7.54 -24.42 49.28
C GLU A 3 -7.21 -24.82 47.82
N GLU A 4 -7.11 -26.10 47.53
CA GLU A 4 -6.86 -26.58 46.16
C GLU A 4 -8.04 -26.28 45.23
N ARG A 5 -9.26 -26.27 45.79
CA ARG A 5 -10.44 -25.90 45.02
C ARG A 5 -10.54 -24.41 44.78
N ALA A 6 -10.17 -23.58 45.74
CA ALA A 6 -10.11 -22.12 45.60
C ALA A 6 -9.06 -21.70 44.59
N ILE A 7 -7.88 -22.34 44.59
CA ILE A 7 -6.80 -22.09 43.59
C ILE A 7 -7.24 -22.52 42.19
N ALA A 8 -7.97 -23.66 42.08
CA ALA A 8 -8.46 -24.12 40.78
C ALA A 8 -9.58 -23.20 40.24
N GLU A 9 -10.46 -22.69 41.11
CA GLU A 9 -11.53 -21.75 40.74
C GLU A 9 -10.93 -20.36 40.36
N GLU A 10 -9.93 -19.88 41.07
CA GLU A 10 -9.23 -18.64 40.78
C GLU A 10 -8.39 -18.74 39.49
N THR A 11 -7.75 -19.89 39.27
CA THR A 11 -7.01 -20.17 38.01
C THR A 11 -7.97 -20.30 36.83
N ALA A 12 -9.14 -20.89 37.00
CA ALA A 12 -10.18 -20.99 35.98
C ALA A 12 -10.79 -19.62 35.65
N ALA A 13 -10.96 -18.74 36.63
CA ALA A 13 -11.45 -17.38 36.45
C ALA A 13 -10.43 -16.49 35.66
N ILE A 14 -9.13 -16.67 35.91
CA ILE A 14 -8.05 -15.99 35.18
C ILE A 14 -7.91 -16.56 33.77
N ALA A 15 -8.12 -17.86 33.57
CA ALA A 15 -8.09 -18.49 32.25
C ALA A 15 -9.33 -18.16 31.38
N GLY A 16 -10.45 -17.75 32.00
CA GLY A 16 -11.72 -17.46 31.32
C GLY A 16 -11.75 -16.08 30.63
N ASP A 17 -10.81 -15.19 30.90
CA ASP A 17 -10.81 -13.81 30.37
C ASP A 17 -9.68 -13.54 29.34
N VAL A 18 -8.91 -14.57 28.99
CA VAL A 18 -7.83 -14.47 27.98
C VAL A 18 -8.30 -14.84 26.57
N ASP A 19 -9.53 -15.33 26.42
CA ASP A 19 -10.04 -15.82 25.14
C ASP A 19 -11.13 -14.92 24.55
N LYS A 20 -10.73 -13.79 23.99
CA LYS A 20 -11.41 -13.16 22.84
C LYS A 20 -10.52 -12.10 22.17
N VAL A 21 -9.26 -12.36 21.97
CA VAL A 21 -8.57 -11.72 20.84
C VAL A 21 -9.08 -12.47 19.62
N SER A 22 -10.07 -11.90 18.96
CA SER A 22 -10.52 -12.35 17.65
C SER A 22 -9.27 -12.53 16.80
N ALA A 23 -9.09 -13.70 16.19
CA ALA A 23 -7.97 -13.92 15.29
C ALA A 23 -7.89 -12.75 14.30
N PRO A 24 -6.72 -12.16 14.06
CA PRO A 24 -6.60 -11.00 13.20
C PRO A 24 -7.23 -11.33 11.85
N ARG A 25 -8.19 -10.49 11.44
CA ARG A 25 -8.88 -10.65 10.15
C ARG A 25 -7.88 -10.47 9.00
N PRO A 26 -8.13 -11.03 7.80
CA PRO A 26 -7.32 -10.73 6.63
C PRO A 26 -7.26 -9.22 6.36
N ILE A 27 -6.11 -8.76 5.87
CA ILE A 27 -5.86 -7.36 5.51
C ILE A 27 -6.15 -7.20 4.02
N PRO A 28 -7.14 -6.38 3.61
CA PRO A 28 -7.36 -6.07 2.20
C PRO A 28 -6.09 -5.50 1.55
N VAL A 29 -5.79 -5.91 0.32
CA VAL A 29 -4.62 -5.41 -0.42
C VAL A 29 -5.06 -4.63 -1.64
N ALA A 30 -4.68 -3.35 -1.69
CA ALA A 30 -4.91 -2.46 -2.82
C ALA A 30 -3.66 -2.33 -3.68
N ILE A 31 -3.87 -2.32 -5.01
CA ILE A 31 -2.83 -2.09 -5.98
C ILE A 31 -2.76 -0.60 -6.31
N SER A 32 -1.71 0.05 -5.86
CA SER A 32 -1.43 1.46 -6.11
C SER A 32 -0.70 1.61 -7.43
N ALA A 33 -1.43 1.72 -8.53
CA ALA A 33 -0.84 2.02 -9.83
C ALA A 33 -0.20 3.41 -9.81
N ARG A 34 0.70 3.69 -10.77
CA ARG A 34 1.33 5.00 -10.90
C ARG A 34 0.32 6.13 -10.87
N HIS A 35 0.59 7.16 -10.10
CA HIS A 35 -0.31 8.31 -9.93
C HIS A 35 0.46 9.55 -9.48
N ILE A 36 -0.24 10.66 -9.41
CA ILE A 36 0.34 11.95 -9.02
C ILE A 36 -0.59 12.72 -8.08
N HIS A 37 0.02 13.35 -7.10
CA HIS A 37 -0.62 14.36 -6.25
C HIS A 37 -0.07 15.73 -6.57
N LEU A 38 -0.92 16.72 -6.66
CA LEU A 38 -0.56 18.05 -7.11
C LEU A 38 -0.87 19.14 -6.08
N THR A 39 -0.11 20.23 -6.17
CA THR A 39 -0.42 21.50 -5.54
C THR A 39 -1.31 22.33 -6.47
N GLN A 40 -2.06 23.31 -5.93
CA GLN A 40 -2.86 24.21 -6.76
C GLN A 40 -2.02 24.98 -7.79
N PRO A 41 -0.83 25.53 -7.46
CA PRO A 41 0.00 26.20 -8.47
C PRO A 41 0.41 25.32 -9.65
N THR A 42 0.62 24.02 -9.40
CA THR A 42 0.95 23.06 -10.46
C THR A 42 -0.29 22.72 -11.29
N VAL A 43 -1.44 22.55 -10.65
CA VAL A 43 -2.73 22.36 -11.34
C VAL A 43 -3.03 23.55 -12.26
N ASP A 44 -2.85 24.78 -11.79
CA ASP A 44 -3.07 25.98 -12.58
C ASP A 44 -2.20 26.03 -13.86
N LYS A 45 -0.95 25.57 -13.76
CA LYS A 45 -0.04 25.50 -14.91
C LYS A 45 -0.40 24.43 -15.92
N LEU A 46 -0.85 23.26 -15.41
CA LEU A 46 -1.13 22.08 -16.25
C LEU A 46 -2.53 22.11 -16.88
N PHE A 47 -3.52 22.71 -16.19
CA PHE A 47 -4.92 22.65 -16.59
C PHE A 47 -5.56 24.03 -16.79
N GLY A 48 -4.87 25.11 -16.43
CA GLY A 48 -5.34 26.51 -16.52
C GLY A 48 -5.60 27.11 -15.14
N VAL A 49 -5.40 28.42 -15.05
CA VAL A 49 -5.53 29.18 -13.80
C VAL A 49 -6.93 29.02 -13.19
N GLY A 50 -6.99 28.63 -11.92
CA GLY A 50 -8.24 28.43 -11.18
C GLY A 50 -8.93 27.10 -11.45
N HIS A 51 -8.29 26.19 -12.21
CA HIS A 51 -8.83 24.84 -12.44
C HIS A 51 -9.00 24.09 -11.12
N GLN A 52 -10.16 23.45 -10.97
CA GLN A 52 -10.47 22.58 -9.82
C GLN A 52 -10.41 21.12 -10.28
N LEU A 53 -9.75 20.26 -9.51
CA LEU A 53 -9.72 18.84 -9.79
C LEU A 53 -11.13 18.25 -9.77
N THR A 54 -11.46 17.45 -10.77
CA THR A 54 -12.79 16.87 -10.97
C THR A 54 -12.82 15.43 -10.48
N PRO A 55 -13.48 15.12 -9.34
CA PRO A 55 -13.58 13.76 -8.84
C PRO A 55 -14.22 12.83 -9.86
N ARG A 56 -13.61 11.66 -10.04
CA ARG A 56 -14.06 10.57 -10.91
C ARG A 56 -14.63 9.41 -10.10
N SER A 57 -13.92 8.99 -9.07
CA SER A 57 -14.33 7.90 -8.17
C SER A 57 -13.63 8.04 -6.82
N GLU A 58 -14.35 7.73 -5.76
CA GLU A 58 -13.76 7.58 -4.43
C GLU A 58 -12.73 6.47 -4.43
N LEU A 59 -11.72 6.60 -3.57
CA LEU A 59 -10.73 5.56 -3.28
C LEU A 59 -11.09 4.89 -1.94
N SER A 60 -10.45 3.77 -1.65
CA SER A 60 -10.66 3.01 -0.42
C SER A 60 -10.31 3.80 0.86
N GLN A 61 -9.30 4.69 0.77
CA GLN A 61 -8.95 5.55 1.90
C GLN A 61 -9.87 6.77 1.98
N PRO A 62 -10.47 7.06 3.16
CA PRO A 62 -11.44 8.13 3.32
C PRO A 62 -10.93 9.50 2.86
N GLY A 63 -11.76 10.21 2.09
CA GLY A 63 -11.45 11.55 1.59
C GLY A 63 -10.43 11.59 0.45
N GLN A 64 -9.98 10.46 -0.05
CA GLN A 64 -9.14 10.34 -1.24
C GLN A 64 -10.01 9.98 -2.46
N PHE A 65 -9.69 10.53 -3.62
CA PHE A 65 -10.43 10.25 -4.85
C PHE A 65 -9.51 10.29 -6.07
N SER A 66 -9.85 9.51 -7.10
CA SER A 66 -9.23 9.66 -8.40
C SER A 66 -9.90 10.80 -9.15
N CYS A 67 -9.14 11.55 -9.97
CA CYS A 67 -9.65 12.66 -10.75
C CYS A 67 -9.88 12.26 -12.21
N HIS A 68 -10.65 13.04 -12.96
CA HIS A 68 -10.71 12.93 -14.42
C HIS A 68 -9.41 13.39 -15.08
N GLU A 69 -8.69 14.29 -14.44
CA GLU A 69 -7.44 14.85 -14.89
C GLU A 69 -6.36 13.78 -14.98
N THR A 70 -5.57 13.85 -16.05
CA THR A 70 -4.37 13.06 -16.27
C THR A 70 -3.25 13.95 -16.78
N VAL A 71 -2.03 13.53 -16.52
CA VAL A 71 -0.83 14.19 -17.00
C VAL A 71 0.07 13.21 -17.74
N THR A 72 1.02 13.73 -18.50
CA THR A 72 2.12 12.97 -19.05
C THR A 72 3.36 13.21 -18.21
N LEU A 73 4.01 12.14 -17.76
CA LEU A 73 5.32 12.17 -17.13
C LEU A 73 6.39 12.16 -18.24
N VAL A 74 7.29 13.14 -18.24
CA VAL A 74 8.38 13.22 -19.22
C VAL A 74 9.71 13.04 -18.49
N GLY A 75 10.22 11.81 -18.57
CA GLY A 75 11.52 11.45 -18.00
C GLY A 75 12.67 11.68 -18.96
N PRO A 76 13.92 11.49 -18.51
CA PRO A 76 15.12 11.64 -19.35
C PRO A 76 15.17 10.73 -20.57
N LYS A 77 14.62 9.51 -20.50
CA LYS A 77 14.64 8.53 -21.59
C LYS A 77 13.33 8.47 -22.36
N ARG A 78 12.21 8.43 -21.64
CA ARG A 78 10.88 8.18 -22.22
C ARG A 78 9.80 8.94 -21.46
N ARG A 79 8.58 8.87 -21.98
CA ARG A 79 7.39 9.50 -21.41
C ARG A 79 6.32 8.47 -21.11
N ILE A 80 5.49 8.72 -20.10
CA ILE A 80 4.32 7.93 -19.75
C ILE A 80 3.11 8.85 -19.79
N GLU A 81 2.15 8.54 -20.65
CA GLU A 81 0.93 9.32 -20.84
C GLU A 81 -0.20 8.81 -19.95
N GLY A 82 -1.17 9.68 -19.67
CA GLY A 82 -2.40 9.31 -18.99
C GLY A 82 -2.24 8.97 -17.52
N VAL A 83 -1.21 9.47 -16.86
CA VAL A 83 -0.99 9.26 -15.42
C VAL A 83 -2.05 10.02 -14.63
N ARG A 84 -2.77 9.29 -13.78
CA ARG A 84 -3.93 9.80 -13.04
C ARG A 84 -3.53 10.77 -11.93
N VAL A 85 -4.25 11.90 -11.87
CA VAL A 85 -4.18 12.77 -10.70
C VAL A 85 -5.09 12.21 -9.61
N LEU A 86 -4.58 12.17 -8.37
CA LEU A 86 -5.36 11.84 -7.19
C LEU A 86 -5.56 13.09 -6.33
N GLY A 87 -6.79 13.26 -5.87
CA GLY A 87 -7.18 14.30 -4.94
C GLY A 87 -7.30 13.79 -3.50
N PRO A 88 -7.39 14.73 -2.56
CA PRO A 88 -7.39 16.19 -2.71
C PRO A 88 -6.01 16.75 -3.03
N LEU A 89 -5.96 18.07 -3.31
CA LEU A 89 -4.70 18.81 -3.47
C LEU A 89 -3.79 18.63 -2.25
N ARG A 90 -2.48 18.56 -2.49
CA ARG A 90 -1.46 18.43 -1.45
C ARG A 90 -0.62 19.70 -1.31
N ARG A 91 0.21 19.76 -0.26
CA ARG A 91 1.14 20.88 -0.02
C ARG A 91 2.37 20.82 -0.88
N ALA A 92 2.72 19.63 -1.39
CA ALA A 92 3.84 19.38 -2.30
C ALA A 92 3.38 18.48 -3.45
N ASP A 93 3.97 18.66 -4.63
CA ASP A 93 3.77 17.77 -5.75
C ASP A 93 4.50 16.45 -5.49
N GLN A 94 3.87 15.32 -5.83
CA GLN A 94 4.43 13.99 -5.63
C GLN A 94 4.01 13.06 -6.74
N VAL A 95 4.96 12.34 -7.31
CA VAL A 95 4.76 11.33 -8.34
C VAL A 95 5.15 9.97 -7.76
N GLU A 96 4.21 9.07 -7.69
CA GLU A 96 4.43 7.69 -7.26
C GLU A 96 4.48 6.78 -8.49
N ILE A 97 5.59 6.05 -8.64
CA ILE A 97 5.86 5.15 -9.75
C ILE A 97 6.39 3.82 -9.25
N SER A 98 6.29 2.77 -10.07
CA SER A 98 6.96 1.49 -9.79
C SER A 98 8.42 1.50 -10.27
N ARG A 99 9.18 0.47 -9.90
CA ARG A 99 10.56 0.28 -10.37
C ARG A 99 10.63 0.09 -11.89
N THR A 100 9.66 -0.60 -12.49
CA THR A 100 9.56 -0.73 -13.95
C THR A 100 9.35 0.63 -14.61
N ASP A 101 8.51 1.49 -14.06
CA ASP A 101 8.29 2.85 -14.57
C ASP A 101 9.54 3.72 -14.44
N GLU A 102 10.25 3.64 -13.32
CA GLU A 102 11.51 4.31 -13.08
C GLU A 102 12.54 3.98 -14.16
N PHE A 103 12.73 2.67 -14.42
CA PHE A 103 13.62 2.20 -15.47
C PHE A 103 13.20 2.72 -16.85
N PHE A 104 11.90 2.69 -17.13
CA PHE A 104 11.33 3.15 -18.39
C PHE A 104 11.53 4.66 -18.60
N LEU A 105 11.28 5.46 -17.59
CA LEU A 105 11.47 6.92 -17.62
C LEU A 105 12.95 7.31 -17.61
N GLY A 106 13.83 6.45 -17.09
CA GLY A 106 15.25 6.70 -16.92
C GLY A 106 15.59 7.57 -15.73
N LEU A 107 14.86 7.37 -14.64
CA LEU A 107 15.08 8.00 -13.35
C LEU A 107 15.74 7.01 -12.38
N ASP A 108 16.12 7.50 -11.21
CA ASP A 108 16.57 6.72 -10.05
C ASP A 108 15.77 7.22 -8.83
N ALA A 109 14.51 6.75 -8.73
CA ALA A 109 13.59 7.18 -7.70
C ALA A 109 13.79 6.34 -6.43
N PRO A 110 14.08 6.94 -5.27
CA PRO A 110 14.25 6.18 -4.04
C PRO A 110 12.91 5.60 -3.55
N VAL A 111 13.00 4.47 -2.80
CA VAL A 111 11.87 4.01 -2.01
C VAL A 111 11.70 4.94 -0.82
N ARG A 112 10.54 5.56 -0.71
CA ARG A 112 10.19 6.53 0.33
C ARG A 112 8.78 6.33 0.83
N ASP A 113 8.53 6.77 2.04
CA ASP A 113 7.16 6.88 2.55
C ASP A 113 6.42 7.98 1.78
N SER A 114 5.16 7.75 1.43
CA SER A 114 4.35 8.79 0.77
C SER A 114 4.30 10.06 1.62
N GLY A 115 4.71 11.18 1.02
CA GLY A 115 4.91 12.46 1.67
C GLY A 115 6.39 12.82 1.94
N ASP A 116 7.31 11.87 1.91
CA ASP A 116 8.75 12.12 2.04
C ASP A 116 9.40 12.27 0.66
N THR A 117 9.39 13.51 0.15
CA THR A 117 9.86 13.83 -1.20
C THR A 117 11.16 14.64 -1.23
N VAL A 118 11.71 15.00 -0.07
CA VAL A 118 12.89 15.86 -0.01
C VAL A 118 14.12 15.18 -0.61
N GLY A 119 14.78 15.84 -1.56
CA GLY A 119 15.99 15.34 -2.23
C GLY A 119 15.74 14.18 -3.20
N THR A 120 14.49 13.90 -3.55
CA THR A 120 14.15 12.91 -4.57
C THR A 120 14.27 13.50 -5.99
N PRO A 121 14.33 12.69 -7.03
CA PRO A 121 14.39 13.22 -8.40
C PRO A 121 13.18 14.08 -8.75
N GLY A 122 13.42 15.08 -9.61
CA GLY A 122 12.39 15.83 -10.28
C GLY A 122 11.96 15.19 -11.60
N ILE A 123 10.89 15.72 -12.18
CA ILE A 123 10.37 15.28 -13.48
C ILE A 123 9.59 16.42 -14.14
N THR A 124 9.46 16.37 -15.47
CA THR A 124 8.58 17.27 -16.18
C THR A 124 7.19 16.64 -16.33
N LEU A 125 6.17 17.45 -16.03
CA LEU A 125 4.76 17.13 -16.15
C LEU A 125 4.19 17.90 -17.32
N GLU A 126 3.40 17.26 -18.17
CA GLU A 126 2.67 17.92 -19.24
C GLU A 126 1.18 17.70 -19.07
N GLY A 127 0.42 18.78 -19.15
CA GLY A 127 -1.05 18.82 -19.13
C GLY A 127 -1.58 19.57 -20.36
N PRO A 128 -2.91 19.65 -20.50
CA PRO A 128 -3.54 20.26 -21.68
C PRO A 128 -3.28 21.76 -21.83
N ALA A 129 -2.99 22.49 -20.75
CA ALA A 129 -2.74 23.93 -20.78
C ALA A 129 -1.25 24.30 -20.75
N GLY A 130 -0.37 23.37 -20.47
CA GLY A 130 1.07 23.63 -20.41
C GLY A 130 1.87 22.53 -19.73
N SER A 131 3.12 22.87 -19.41
CA SER A 131 4.04 21.97 -18.75
C SER A 131 4.71 22.62 -17.55
N VAL A 132 5.17 21.79 -16.62
CA VAL A 132 5.93 22.23 -15.45
C VAL A 132 6.98 21.19 -15.08
N SER A 133 8.20 21.64 -14.83
CA SER A 133 9.24 20.78 -14.25
C SER A 133 9.23 20.96 -12.74
N ILE A 134 8.92 19.89 -12.01
CA ILE A 134 9.08 19.85 -10.56
C ILE A 134 10.52 19.45 -10.24
N PRO A 135 11.19 20.15 -9.30
CA PRO A 135 12.61 19.89 -9.03
C PRO A 135 12.84 18.60 -8.22
N GLU A 136 11.84 18.18 -7.47
CA GLU A 136 11.82 16.97 -6.66
C GLU A 136 10.38 16.44 -6.56
N GLY A 137 10.19 15.22 -6.08
CA GLY A 137 8.85 14.67 -5.85
C GLY A 137 8.63 13.27 -6.41
N VAL A 138 9.57 12.67 -7.14
CA VAL A 138 9.40 11.31 -7.69
C VAL A 138 9.89 10.27 -6.70
N ILE A 139 9.03 9.33 -6.34
CA ILE A 139 9.32 8.24 -5.42
C ILE A 139 8.78 6.91 -5.94
N CYS A 140 9.41 5.81 -5.54
CA CYS A 140 8.73 4.52 -5.42
C CYS A 140 8.13 4.46 -4.01
N ALA A 141 6.81 4.48 -3.90
CA ALA A 141 6.17 4.47 -2.58
C ALA A 141 6.50 3.16 -1.84
N ARG A 142 6.96 3.28 -0.59
CA ARG A 142 7.16 2.12 0.27
C ARG A 142 5.83 1.43 0.52
N ARG A 143 5.78 0.11 0.39
CA ARG A 143 4.62 -0.67 0.76
C ARG A 143 4.27 -0.47 2.22
N HIS A 144 2.99 -0.31 2.51
CA HIS A 144 2.53 0.03 3.85
C HIS A 144 1.10 -0.45 4.10
N ILE A 145 0.72 -0.52 5.37
CA ILE A 145 -0.64 -0.80 5.79
C ILE A 145 -1.20 0.44 6.48
N HIS A 146 -2.29 0.97 5.98
CA HIS A 146 -3.11 1.94 6.70
C HIS A 146 -3.96 1.22 7.73
N MET A 147 -3.97 1.71 8.96
CA MET A 147 -4.77 1.18 10.06
C MET A 147 -5.44 2.28 10.84
N HIS A 148 -6.69 2.07 11.23
CA HIS A 148 -7.30 2.84 12.31
C HIS A 148 -6.67 2.39 13.65
N PRO A 149 -6.62 3.22 14.71
CA PRO A 149 -6.05 2.82 16.01
C PRO A 149 -6.63 1.52 16.57
N THR A 150 -7.92 1.27 16.39
CA THR A 150 -8.57 0.01 16.80
C THR A 150 -8.09 -1.22 16.04
N ASP A 151 -7.71 -1.05 14.75
CA ASP A 151 -7.10 -2.13 13.99
C ASP A 151 -5.69 -2.42 14.51
N ALA A 152 -4.88 -1.37 14.73
CA ALA A 152 -3.52 -1.51 15.26
C ALA A 152 -3.51 -2.24 16.61
N GLU A 153 -4.42 -1.90 17.51
CA GLU A 153 -4.62 -2.60 18.78
C GLU A 153 -4.97 -4.08 18.58
N ALA A 154 -5.91 -4.38 17.67
CA ALA A 154 -6.35 -5.76 17.39
C ALA A 154 -5.23 -6.62 16.78
N TYR A 155 -4.33 -6.01 16.00
CA TYR A 155 -3.17 -6.71 15.42
C TYR A 155 -1.94 -6.68 16.35
N GLY A 156 -1.96 -5.95 17.45
CA GLY A 156 -0.84 -5.81 18.38
C GLY A 156 0.36 -5.08 17.79
N VAL A 157 0.12 -4.10 16.93
CA VAL A 157 1.16 -3.30 16.25
C VAL A 157 0.96 -1.81 16.53
N ALA A 158 2.02 -1.01 16.30
CA ALA A 158 2.03 0.43 16.49
C ALA A 158 2.40 1.18 15.20
N ASP A 159 2.13 2.48 15.18
CA ASP A 159 2.58 3.37 14.09
C ASP A 159 4.10 3.32 13.93
N GLY A 160 4.58 3.15 12.71
CA GLY A 160 6.00 3.01 12.40
C GLY A 160 6.58 1.61 12.54
N ASP A 161 5.82 0.64 13.05
CA ASP A 161 6.26 -0.76 13.04
C ASP A 161 6.47 -1.25 11.61
N VAL A 162 7.36 -2.23 11.47
CA VAL A 162 7.65 -2.89 10.19
C VAL A 162 7.33 -4.37 10.35
N VAL A 163 6.47 -4.86 9.47
CA VAL A 163 5.93 -6.22 9.55
C VAL A 163 6.15 -7.01 8.26
N GLU A 164 5.82 -8.28 8.29
CA GLU A 164 5.75 -9.15 7.14
C GLU A 164 4.30 -9.56 6.86
N VAL A 165 3.93 -9.58 5.58
CA VAL A 165 2.58 -9.94 5.14
C VAL A 165 2.67 -11.09 4.14
N ALA A 166 2.03 -12.20 4.47
CA ALA A 166 1.92 -13.35 3.58
C ALA A 166 0.70 -13.19 2.67
N ILE A 167 0.93 -13.41 1.39
CA ILE A 167 -0.11 -13.49 0.36
C ILE A 167 -0.18 -14.93 -0.11
N ASP A 168 -1.38 -15.49 -0.08
CA ASP A 168 -1.69 -16.81 -0.64
C ASP A 168 -2.35 -16.60 -2.01
N SER A 169 -1.68 -17.03 -3.06
CA SER A 169 -2.13 -16.89 -4.44
C SER A 169 -2.19 -18.25 -5.14
N ALA A 170 -2.74 -18.29 -6.36
CA ALA A 170 -2.93 -19.54 -7.10
C ALA A 170 -1.62 -20.26 -7.50
N GLY A 171 -0.47 -19.59 -7.43
CA GLY A 171 0.81 -20.18 -7.85
C GLY A 171 2.04 -19.33 -7.54
N ARG A 172 1.86 -18.16 -6.98
CA ARG A 172 2.94 -17.21 -6.62
C ARG A 172 2.77 -16.68 -5.22
N ASP A 173 2.65 -17.59 -4.25
CA ASP A 173 2.65 -17.18 -2.84
C ASP A 173 3.89 -16.34 -2.54
N LEU A 174 3.67 -15.24 -1.87
CA LEU A 174 4.72 -14.30 -1.54
C LEU A 174 4.58 -13.80 -0.11
N VAL A 175 5.71 -13.61 0.57
CA VAL A 175 5.75 -12.85 1.81
C VAL A 175 6.42 -11.52 1.53
N PHE A 176 5.66 -10.44 1.66
CA PHE A 176 6.21 -9.09 1.61
C PHE A 176 6.86 -8.76 2.95
N GLY A 177 8.17 -8.54 2.96
CA GLY A 177 8.89 -7.94 4.09
C GLY A 177 8.83 -6.42 4.06
N ASP A 178 9.39 -5.76 5.07
CA ASP A 178 9.53 -4.31 5.16
C ASP A 178 8.23 -3.51 4.95
N VAL A 179 7.08 -4.08 5.34
CA VAL A 179 5.78 -3.42 5.24
C VAL A 179 5.60 -2.48 6.42
N LEU A 180 5.48 -1.17 6.15
CA LEU A 180 5.33 -0.15 7.18
C LEU A 180 3.89 -0.09 7.70
N ILE A 181 3.71 -0.06 9.02
CA ILE A 181 2.41 0.24 9.65
C ILE A 181 2.24 1.75 9.76
N ARG A 182 1.11 2.26 9.29
CA ARG A 182 0.71 3.67 9.40
C ARG A 182 -0.63 3.76 10.11
N VAL A 183 -0.65 4.38 11.28
CA VAL A 183 -1.86 4.47 12.12
C VAL A 183 -2.42 5.89 12.13
N SER A 184 -3.71 6.02 11.87
CA SER A 184 -4.43 7.29 11.98
C SER A 184 -5.92 7.04 12.11
N GLU A 185 -6.63 7.88 12.86
CA GLU A 185 -8.10 7.89 12.95
C GLU A 185 -8.79 8.13 11.60
N LYS A 186 -8.04 8.61 10.60
CA LYS A 186 -8.54 8.88 9.25
C LYS A 186 -8.35 7.70 8.29
N PHE A 187 -7.69 6.65 8.71
CA PHE A 187 -7.37 5.52 7.85
C PHE A 187 -8.38 4.39 7.99
N SER A 188 -8.55 3.68 6.90
CA SER A 188 -9.23 2.36 6.86
C SER A 188 -8.17 1.28 6.66
N LEU A 189 -8.42 0.09 7.22
CA LEU A 189 -7.50 -1.05 7.13
C LEU A 189 -7.30 -1.46 5.68
N GLU A 190 -6.08 -1.28 5.16
CA GLU A 190 -5.72 -1.68 3.81
C GLU A 190 -4.20 -1.63 3.61
N MET A 191 -3.64 -2.67 3.01
CA MET A 191 -2.26 -2.70 2.55
C MET A 191 -2.17 -2.11 1.14
N HIS A 192 -1.16 -1.30 0.90
CA HIS A 192 -0.86 -0.71 -0.41
C HIS A 192 0.46 -1.26 -0.93
N VAL A 193 0.44 -1.76 -2.16
CA VAL A 193 1.60 -2.21 -2.92
C VAL A 193 1.57 -1.59 -4.31
N ASP A 194 2.73 -1.47 -4.95
CA ASP A 194 2.79 -0.98 -6.32
C ASP A 194 2.42 -2.07 -7.37
N THR A 195 2.43 -1.70 -8.65
CA THR A 195 2.07 -2.62 -9.74
C THR A 195 3.06 -3.76 -9.91
N ASP A 196 4.36 -3.52 -9.69
CA ASP A 196 5.39 -4.57 -9.82
C ASP A 196 5.28 -5.58 -8.70
N GLU A 197 5.03 -5.11 -7.47
CA GLU A 197 4.77 -5.94 -6.29
C GLU A 197 3.50 -6.77 -6.45
N ALA A 198 2.43 -6.14 -6.96
CA ALA A 198 1.17 -6.82 -7.24
C ALA A 198 1.33 -7.93 -8.28
N ASN A 199 2.08 -7.66 -9.36
CA ASN A 199 2.37 -8.66 -10.39
C ASN A 199 3.23 -9.81 -9.85
N ALA A 200 4.17 -9.52 -8.95
CA ALA A 200 5.01 -10.55 -8.35
C ALA A 200 4.20 -11.57 -7.52
N ALA A 201 3.16 -11.13 -6.83
CA ALA A 201 2.26 -11.94 -6.02
C ALA A 201 0.97 -12.38 -6.77
N GLU A 202 0.82 -12.06 -8.06
CA GLU A 202 -0.40 -12.31 -8.84
C GLU A 202 -1.68 -11.77 -8.17
N LEU A 203 -1.60 -10.58 -7.56
CA LEU A 203 -2.73 -9.97 -6.89
C LEU A 203 -3.85 -9.64 -7.87
N SER A 204 -5.07 -9.94 -7.45
CA SER A 204 -6.31 -9.59 -8.14
C SER A 204 -7.16 -8.66 -7.28
N PRO A 205 -8.13 -7.93 -7.83
CA PRO A 205 -9.08 -7.17 -7.03
C PRO A 205 -9.73 -8.02 -5.94
N GLY A 206 -9.70 -7.53 -4.69
CA GLY A 206 -10.20 -8.27 -3.53
C GLY A 206 -9.18 -9.22 -2.90
N ALA A 207 -7.89 -9.15 -3.29
CA ALA A 207 -6.83 -9.89 -2.63
C ALA A 207 -6.68 -9.48 -1.16
N GLU A 208 -6.29 -10.43 -0.34
CA GLU A 208 -6.08 -10.25 1.09
C GLU A 208 -4.72 -10.81 1.50
N GLY A 209 -4.15 -10.24 2.56
CA GLY A 209 -2.90 -10.71 3.17
C GLY A 209 -3.08 -10.99 4.65
N MET A 210 -2.18 -11.79 5.21
CA MET A 210 -2.12 -12.09 6.64
C MET A 210 -0.78 -11.65 7.20
N LEU A 211 -0.78 -11.04 8.40
CA LEU A 211 0.47 -10.80 9.10
C LEU A 211 1.19 -12.14 9.31
N ALA A 212 2.42 -12.22 8.85
CA ALA A 212 3.27 -13.38 9.06
C ALA A 212 4.14 -13.15 10.30
N THR A 213 4.10 -14.10 11.24
CA THR A 213 5.07 -14.13 12.33
C THR A 213 6.30 -14.92 11.88
N THR A 214 7.29 -14.23 11.35
CA THR A 214 8.61 -14.85 11.11
C THR A 214 9.45 -14.64 12.37
N GLY A 215 9.51 -15.65 13.19
CA GLY A 215 10.53 -15.70 14.25
C GLY A 215 11.90 -15.88 13.63
N GLY A 216 12.67 -14.81 13.51
CA GLY A 216 14.10 -14.60 13.24
C GLY A 216 15.00 -15.70 12.65
N SER A 217 14.45 -16.82 12.16
CA SER A 217 15.18 -17.89 11.49
C SER A 217 14.52 -18.24 10.17
N ALA A 218 15.30 -18.37 9.12
CA ALA A 218 14.84 -18.84 7.83
C ALA A 218 14.10 -20.18 7.98
N ARG A 219 12.81 -20.22 7.68
CA ARG A 219 11.99 -21.42 7.76
C ARG A 219 11.67 -21.92 6.36
N LEU A 220 12.15 -23.10 6.02
CA LEU A 220 11.72 -23.78 4.81
C LEU A 220 10.34 -24.41 5.06
N VAL A 221 9.30 -23.82 4.47
CA VAL A 221 7.96 -24.41 4.44
C VAL A 221 7.80 -25.16 3.12
N ARG A 222 7.70 -26.48 3.19
CA ARG A 222 7.34 -27.28 2.00
C ARG A 222 5.82 -27.35 1.93
N LYS A 223 5.23 -26.68 0.92
CA LYS A 223 3.82 -26.94 0.56
C LYS A 223 3.72 -28.31 -0.10
N SER A 224 2.70 -29.11 0.28
CA SER A 224 2.27 -30.24 -0.52
C SER A 224 1.70 -29.70 -1.82
N ILE A 225 2.38 -29.89 -2.93
CA ILE A 225 1.82 -29.57 -4.25
C ILE A 225 0.75 -30.62 -4.53
N LEU A 226 -0.51 -30.28 -4.27
CA LEU A 226 -1.62 -31.07 -4.79
C LEU A 226 -1.61 -30.90 -6.33
N PRO A 227 -1.69 -32.00 -7.09
CA PRO A 227 -1.79 -31.89 -8.53
C PRO A 227 -3.05 -31.08 -8.90
N PRO A 228 -2.98 -30.23 -9.96
CA PRO A 228 -4.09 -29.40 -10.35
C PRO A 228 -5.34 -30.24 -10.61
N PRO A 229 -6.54 -29.75 -10.29
CA PRO A 229 -7.80 -30.52 -10.35
C PRO A 229 -8.18 -31.05 -11.73
N HIS A 230 -7.44 -30.70 -12.78
CA HIS A 230 -7.71 -31.11 -14.17
C HIS A 230 -6.94 -32.33 -14.64
N ALA A 231 -6.14 -32.99 -13.82
CA ALA A 231 -5.39 -34.20 -14.19
C ALA A 231 -6.23 -35.50 -14.10
N ARG A 232 -7.56 -35.42 -14.01
CA ARG A 232 -8.45 -36.58 -14.13
C ARG A 232 -9.16 -36.55 -15.49
N ARG A 233 -8.45 -36.84 -16.56
CA ARG A 233 -9.00 -37.39 -17.80
C ARG A 233 -8.10 -38.52 -18.23
N GLY A 234 -8.53 -39.71 -17.98
CA GLY A 234 -8.11 -40.97 -18.54
C GLY A 234 -9.33 -41.81 -18.63
#